data_d2bfa8b7b129a6045b80bdaec02132e7
#
_entry.id   d2bfa8b7b129a6045b80bdaec02132e7
#
_cell.length_a   1.000
_cell.length_b   1.000
_cell.length_c   1.000
_cell.angle_alpha   90.00
_cell.angle_beta   90.00
_cell.angle_gamma   90.00
#
_symmetry.space_group_name_H-M   'P 1'
#
loop_
_entity.id
_entity.type
_entity.pdbx_description
1 polymer ?
#
loop_
_entity_poly.entity_id
_entity_poly.type
_entity_poly.pdbx_seq_one_letter_code
_entity_poly.pdbx_strand_id
1 'polypeptide(L)'
;LALLRKGRSASEVVKHLTDADPGRDERQLGVVDARGGSASFTGAKCMDWAGHETGEGFACQGNILFGPGVVRAMARTYASTGGDILDRLLAALAAGQREGGDRRGMQSAALYVVRKGGGYQGGNDRWVDIRVDEHPSPIEELKRVFKIYDMTNLSREDPATLLGIEGEVARGLQHDLSVLGYYSGRLTGAWDAPSQAAFSRFVSEHNFENKERNDGKVWPSIVNYLKERAQAETERRTHTAPIVPGALSRGPGAPPSGGKASPPASRKERESS
;
A
#
# COMPACT_ATOMS: atom_id res chain seq x y z
N LEU A 1 -19.51 -6.54 22.83
CA LEU A 1 -20.63 -6.62 21.88
C LEU A 1 -21.96 -6.94 22.54
N ALA A 2 -22.04 -7.90 23.52
CA ALA A 2 -23.29 -8.26 24.16
C ALA A 2 -23.99 -7.07 24.86
N LEU A 3 -23.22 -6.19 25.52
CA LEU A 3 -23.75 -4.98 26.16
C LEU A 3 -24.27 -3.97 25.14
N LEU A 4 -23.52 -3.75 24.04
CA LEU A 4 -23.93 -2.87 22.95
C LEU A 4 -25.24 -3.37 22.29
N ARG A 5 -25.38 -4.67 22.08
CA ARG A 5 -26.67 -5.29 21.61
C ARG A 5 -27.83 -5.03 22.53
N LYS A 6 -27.60 -4.85 23.84
CA LYS A 6 -28.60 -4.46 24.84
C LYS A 6 -28.86 -2.96 24.90
N GLY A 7 -28.28 -2.17 23.96
CA GLY A 7 -28.49 -0.72 23.86
C GLY A 7 -27.65 0.12 24.83
N ARG A 8 -26.63 -0.47 25.49
CA ARG A 8 -25.73 0.29 26.37
C ARG A 8 -24.86 1.23 25.54
N SER A 9 -24.62 2.41 26.07
CA SER A 9 -23.69 3.40 25.48
C SER A 9 -22.24 2.93 25.56
N ALA A 10 -21.37 3.51 24.72
CA ALA A 10 -19.93 3.25 24.76
C ALA A 10 -19.35 3.49 26.17
N SER A 11 -19.71 4.59 26.84
CA SER A 11 -19.25 4.91 28.17
C SER A 11 -19.70 3.90 29.24
N GLU A 12 -20.97 3.46 29.19
CA GLU A 12 -21.46 2.41 30.10
C GLU A 12 -20.73 1.08 29.88
N VAL A 13 -20.39 0.75 28.62
CA VAL A 13 -19.66 -0.47 28.29
C VAL A 13 -18.23 -0.40 28.83
N VAL A 14 -17.51 0.70 28.58
CA VAL A 14 -16.14 0.89 29.10
C VAL A 14 -16.16 0.81 30.63
N LYS A 15 -17.06 1.55 31.30
CA LYS A 15 -17.18 1.50 32.75
C LYS A 15 -17.44 0.09 33.28
N HIS A 16 -18.39 -0.64 32.69
CA HIS A 16 -18.70 -2.00 33.11
C HIS A 16 -17.51 -2.96 32.97
N LEU A 17 -16.75 -2.85 31.87
CA LEU A 17 -15.59 -3.70 31.64
C LEU A 17 -14.44 -3.39 32.61
N THR A 18 -14.20 -2.13 32.89
CA THR A 18 -13.11 -1.70 33.80
C THR A 18 -13.44 -1.91 35.27
N ASP A 19 -14.68 -1.72 35.69
CA ASP A 19 -15.11 -2.00 37.06
C ASP A 19 -15.01 -3.49 37.41
N ALA A 20 -15.28 -4.38 36.43
CA ALA A 20 -15.23 -5.82 36.58
C ALA A 20 -13.83 -6.44 36.46
N ASP A 21 -12.83 -5.68 36.07
CA ASP A 21 -11.45 -6.17 35.83
C ASP A 21 -10.49 -5.68 36.93
N PRO A 22 -10.02 -6.55 37.84
CA PRO A 22 -9.00 -6.19 38.83
C PRO A 22 -7.67 -5.75 38.18
N GLY A 23 -7.39 -6.20 36.97
CA GLY A 23 -6.18 -5.87 36.20
C GLY A 23 -6.36 -4.65 35.29
N ARG A 24 -7.42 -3.87 35.42
CA ARG A 24 -7.73 -2.73 34.54
C ARG A 24 -6.58 -1.74 34.33
N ASP A 25 -5.72 -1.59 35.32
CA ASP A 25 -4.57 -0.66 35.22
C ASP A 25 -3.59 -1.04 34.11
N GLU A 26 -3.59 -2.30 33.67
CA GLU A 26 -2.75 -2.83 32.58
C GLU A 26 -3.51 -2.92 31.25
N ARG A 27 -4.76 -2.44 31.19
CA ARG A 27 -5.62 -2.55 29.99
C ARG A 27 -5.74 -1.22 29.26
N GLN A 28 -5.88 -1.33 27.95
CA GLN A 28 -6.28 -0.22 27.10
C GLN A 28 -7.39 -0.71 26.16
N LEU A 29 -8.48 0.05 26.06
CA LEU A 29 -9.61 -0.29 25.20
C LEU A 29 -10.32 0.96 24.68
N GLY A 30 -10.93 0.82 23.51
CA GLY A 30 -11.84 1.80 22.93
C GLY A 30 -13.14 1.12 22.51
N VAL A 31 -14.25 1.82 22.66
CA VAL A 31 -15.59 1.37 22.28
C VAL A 31 -16.29 2.47 21.49
N VAL A 32 -16.93 2.08 20.39
CA VAL A 32 -17.85 2.93 19.62
C VAL A 32 -19.20 2.22 19.57
N ASP A 33 -20.29 2.94 19.90
CA ASP A 33 -21.64 2.40 19.83
C ASP A 33 -22.34 2.75 18.52
N ALA A 34 -23.50 2.14 18.26
CA ALA A 34 -24.24 2.31 17.02
C ALA A 34 -24.87 3.72 16.84
N ARG A 35 -24.81 4.58 17.85
CA ARG A 35 -25.27 5.97 17.80
C ARG A 35 -24.13 6.96 17.57
N GLY A 36 -22.90 6.46 17.38
CA GLY A 36 -21.70 7.29 17.23
C GLY A 36 -21.08 7.74 18.55
N GLY A 37 -21.63 7.32 19.69
CA GLY A 37 -20.98 7.52 20.99
C GLY A 37 -19.68 6.74 21.08
N SER A 38 -18.63 7.36 21.63
CA SER A 38 -17.32 6.74 21.81
C SER A 38 -16.80 6.93 23.23
N ALA A 39 -16.04 5.95 23.70
CA ALA A 39 -15.35 6.01 24.99
C ALA A 39 -14.07 5.17 24.92
N SER A 40 -13.05 5.59 25.65
CA SER A 40 -11.80 4.85 25.79
C SER A 40 -11.34 4.82 27.23
N PHE A 41 -10.48 3.85 27.52
CA PHE A 41 -9.80 3.73 28.80
C PHE A 41 -8.34 3.37 28.56
N THR A 42 -7.45 4.01 29.29
CA THR A 42 -6.00 3.69 29.35
C THR A 42 -5.62 3.54 30.80
N GLY A 43 -5.25 2.35 31.22
CA GLY A 43 -4.88 2.03 32.59
C GLY A 43 -3.56 2.68 33.00
N ALA A 44 -3.42 2.94 34.30
CA ALA A 44 -2.27 3.67 34.85
C ALA A 44 -0.93 2.92 34.73
N LYS A 45 -0.96 1.61 34.48
CA LYS A 45 0.22 0.76 34.28
C LYS A 45 0.49 0.42 32.83
N CYS A 46 -0.24 1.02 31.87
CA CYS A 46 0.11 0.91 30.47
C CYS A 46 1.49 1.51 30.20
N MET A 47 2.28 0.86 29.36
CA MET A 47 3.66 1.30 29.10
C MET A 47 3.71 2.67 28.40
N ASP A 48 4.52 3.56 28.94
CA ASP A 48 4.67 4.93 28.47
C ASP A 48 5.28 5.07 27.06
N TRP A 49 4.86 6.01 26.25
CA TRP A 49 3.69 6.87 26.49
C TRP A 49 2.44 6.09 26.09
N ALA A 50 1.40 6.16 26.93
CA ALA A 50 0.11 5.54 26.63
C ALA A 50 -1.02 6.56 26.79
N GLY A 51 -2.02 6.50 25.94
CA GLY A 51 -3.18 7.36 25.99
C GLY A 51 -4.15 7.15 24.85
N HIS A 52 -5.21 7.96 24.84
CA HIS A 52 -6.27 7.87 23.86
C HIS A 52 -6.87 9.24 23.54
N GLU A 53 -7.53 9.31 22.39
CA GLU A 53 -8.43 10.39 21.96
C GLU A 53 -9.71 9.78 21.42
N THR A 54 -10.84 10.44 21.67
CA THR A 54 -12.16 10.01 21.16
C THR A 54 -12.85 11.15 20.46
N GLY A 55 -13.72 10.82 19.54
CA GLY A 55 -14.60 11.75 18.84
C GLY A 55 -15.85 11.04 18.37
N GLU A 56 -16.75 11.74 17.73
CA GLU A 56 -17.98 11.16 17.22
C GLU A 56 -17.68 10.02 16.23
N GLY A 57 -18.11 8.80 16.59
CA GLY A 57 -17.95 7.60 15.77
C GLY A 57 -16.55 7.00 15.75
N PHE A 58 -15.61 7.46 16.59
CA PHE A 58 -14.27 6.87 16.61
C PHE A 58 -13.59 6.93 17.99
N ALA A 59 -12.62 6.02 18.17
CA ALA A 59 -11.67 6.02 19.28
C ALA A 59 -10.27 5.70 18.75
N CYS A 60 -9.27 6.51 19.13
CA CYS A 60 -7.86 6.31 18.83
C CYS A 60 -7.12 6.05 20.14
N GLN A 61 -6.34 4.99 20.23
CA GLN A 61 -5.55 4.68 21.42
C GLN A 61 -4.24 3.99 21.05
N GLY A 62 -3.28 4.06 21.94
CA GLY A 62 -2.03 3.34 21.82
C GLY A 62 -1.20 3.42 23.07
N ASN A 63 -0.23 2.52 23.18
CA ASN A 63 0.79 2.50 24.24
C ASN A 63 2.17 2.25 23.60
N ILE A 64 3.23 2.51 24.34
CA ILE A 64 4.61 2.50 23.85
C ILE A 64 4.79 3.48 22.68
N LEU A 65 3.98 4.54 22.64
CA LEU A 65 4.04 5.55 21.59
C LEU A 65 5.16 6.56 21.85
N PHE A 66 5.56 7.25 20.78
CA PHE A 66 6.55 8.34 20.88
C PHE A 66 6.06 9.48 21.79
N GLY A 67 4.76 9.74 21.82
CA GLY A 67 4.14 10.74 22.69
C GLY A 67 2.67 10.97 22.37
N PRO A 68 2.04 11.94 23.08
CA PRO A 68 0.61 12.26 22.90
C PRO A 68 0.28 12.81 21.50
N GLY A 69 1.27 13.33 20.77
CA GLY A 69 1.13 13.80 19.39
C GLY A 69 0.56 12.73 18.48
N VAL A 70 0.93 11.46 18.69
CA VAL A 70 0.52 10.33 17.86
C VAL A 70 -1.00 10.17 17.83
N VAL A 71 -1.64 9.97 18.97
CA VAL A 71 -3.10 9.78 19.04
C VAL A 71 -3.88 11.03 18.66
N ARG A 72 -3.35 12.23 18.99
CA ARG A 72 -3.95 13.51 18.59
C ARG A 72 -3.93 13.70 17.07
N ALA A 73 -2.82 13.36 16.43
CA ALA A 73 -2.72 13.44 14.96
C ALA A 73 -3.66 12.44 14.29
N MET A 74 -3.74 11.21 14.80
CA MET A 74 -4.69 10.21 14.30
C MET A 74 -6.13 10.72 14.40
N ALA A 75 -6.55 11.20 15.58
CA ALA A 75 -7.91 11.68 15.82
C ALA A 75 -8.27 12.88 14.92
N ARG A 76 -7.39 13.91 14.86
CA ARG A 76 -7.61 15.08 14.00
C ARG A 76 -7.71 14.69 12.53
N THR A 77 -6.78 13.85 12.05
CA THR A 77 -6.76 13.42 10.66
C THR A 77 -8.00 12.60 10.33
N TYR A 78 -8.39 11.66 11.18
CA TYR A 78 -9.61 10.90 10.99
C TYR A 78 -10.85 11.80 10.88
N ALA A 79 -10.97 12.80 11.76
CA ALA A 79 -12.11 13.72 11.77
C ALA A 79 -12.16 14.65 10.54
N SER A 80 -11.00 15.08 10.02
CA SER A 80 -10.91 16.06 8.93
C SER A 80 -10.77 15.46 7.54
N THR A 81 -10.44 14.17 7.41
CA THR A 81 -10.28 13.53 6.10
C THR A 81 -11.65 13.26 5.48
N GLY A 82 -11.83 13.71 4.24
CA GLY A 82 -12.98 13.35 3.42
C GLY A 82 -12.92 11.91 2.92
N GLY A 83 -13.94 11.50 2.17
CA GLY A 83 -14.06 10.12 1.68
C GLY A 83 -14.75 9.18 2.66
N ASP A 84 -14.63 7.89 2.41
CA ASP A 84 -15.24 6.87 3.25
C ASP A 84 -14.35 6.46 4.45
N ILE A 85 -14.82 5.48 5.21
CA ILE A 85 -14.10 5.00 6.40
C ILE A 85 -12.71 4.46 6.08
N LEU A 86 -12.49 3.88 4.88
CA LEU A 86 -11.21 3.29 4.48
C LEU A 86 -10.15 4.38 4.29
N ASP A 87 -10.51 5.47 3.60
CA ASP A 87 -9.63 6.61 3.37
C ASP A 87 -9.26 7.29 4.69
N ARG A 88 -10.24 7.47 5.57
CA ARG A 88 -10.07 8.08 6.89
C ARG A 88 -9.15 7.26 7.80
N LEU A 89 -9.33 5.92 7.83
CA LEU A 89 -8.49 5.02 8.63
C LEU A 89 -7.04 4.99 8.15
N LEU A 90 -6.81 4.87 6.84
CA LEU A 90 -5.45 4.89 6.26
C LEU A 90 -4.75 6.23 6.50
N ALA A 91 -5.47 7.33 6.36
CA ALA A 91 -4.94 8.66 6.65
C ALA A 91 -4.56 8.82 8.13
N ALA A 92 -5.39 8.33 9.05
CA ALA A 92 -5.13 8.36 10.49
C ALA A 92 -3.89 7.55 10.86
N LEU A 93 -3.74 6.31 10.34
CA LEU A 93 -2.53 5.49 10.55
C LEU A 93 -1.27 6.24 10.08
N ALA A 94 -1.30 6.81 8.88
CA ALA A 94 -0.17 7.56 8.35
C ALA A 94 0.15 8.82 9.17
N ALA A 95 -0.87 9.50 9.72
CA ALA A 95 -0.67 10.66 10.58
C ALA A 95 -0.01 10.26 11.90
N GLY A 96 -0.45 9.17 12.53
CA GLY A 96 0.18 8.64 13.74
C GLY A 96 1.65 8.27 13.53
N GLN A 97 1.97 7.65 12.40
CA GLN A 97 3.36 7.29 12.07
C GLN A 97 4.24 8.53 11.86
N ARG A 98 3.73 9.60 11.24
CA ARG A 98 4.49 10.86 11.07
C ARG A 98 4.81 11.55 12.38
N GLU A 99 3.99 11.36 13.42
CA GLU A 99 4.24 11.87 14.78
C GLU A 99 5.16 10.95 15.62
N GLY A 100 5.79 9.98 14.99
CA GLY A 100 6.74 9.06 15.60
C GLY A 100 6.20 7.64 15.81
N GLY A 101 4.90 7.42 15.83
CA GLY A 101 4.31 6.08 15.96
C GLY A 101 4.72 5.34 17.23
N ASP A 102 5.05 4.06 17.09
CA ASP A 102 5.59 3.20 18.17
C ASP A 102 7.07 3.50 18.41
N ARG A 103 7.48 3.68 19.68
CA ARG A 103 8.88 3.96 20.04
C ARG A 103 9.86 2.85 19.69
N ARG A 104 9.38 1.64 19.52
CA ARG A 104 10.21 0.49 19.12
C ARG A 104 10.54 0.48 17.63
N GLY A 105 9.83 1.28 16.84
CA GLY A 105 9.97 1.37 15.39
C GLY A 105 8.77 0.85 14.62
N MET A 106 8.97 0.61 13.34
CA MET A 106 7.95 0.14 12.40
C MET A 106 8.11 -1.36 12.17
N GLN A 107 7.03 -2.12 12.17
CA GLN A 107 7.04 -3.54 11.89
C GLN A 107 5.83 -3.99 11.07
N SER A 108 4.63 -3.71 11.55
CA SER A 108 3.39 -4.24 10.97
C SER A 108 2.30 -3.18 10.91
N ALA A 109 1.31 -3.40 10.03
CA ALA A 109 0.09 -2.60 9.96
C ALA A 109 -1.06 -3.45 9.42
N ALA A 110 -2.30 -3.14 9.84
CA ALA A 110 -3.49 -3.84 9.37
C ALA A 110 -4.66 -2.88 9.18
N LEU A 111 -5.54 -3.21 8.24
CA LEU A 111 -6.82 -2.57 8.03
C LEU A 111 -7.89 -3.66 7.98
N TYR A 112 -8.78 -3.65 8.97
CA TYR A 112 -9.90 -4.57 9.04
C TYR A 112 -11.21 -3.79 9.16
N VAL A 113 -12.10 -3.96 8.17
CA VAL A 113 -13.39 -3.26 8.13
C VAL A 113 -14.50 -4.25 7.80
N VAL A 114 -15.58 -4.17 8.55
CA VAL A 114 -16.78 -4.97 8.34
C VAL A 114 -17.93 -4.12 7.84
N ARG A 115 -18.70 -4.67 6.91
CA ARG A 115 -19.93 -4.11 6.38
C ARG A 115 -20.87 -5.26 6.04
N LYS A 116 -22.14 -5.14 6.37
CA LYS A 116 -23.13 -6.20 6.08
C LYS A 116 -23.07 -6.58 4.60
N GLY A 117 -22.82 -7.87 4.33
CA GLY A 117 -22.66 -8.39 2.98
C GLY A 117 -21.47 -7.79 2.20
N GLY A 118 -20.49 -7.20 2.88
CA GLY A 118 -19.37 -6.51 2.23
C GLY A 118 -18.25 -7.42 1.72
N GLY A 119 -18.22 -8.69 2.12
CA GLY A 119 -17.23 -9.63 1.65
C GLY A 119 -17.50 -10.11 0.22
N TYR A 120 -16.55 -10.88 -0.33
CA TYR A 120 -16.60 -11.36 -1.71
C TYR A 120 -17.96 -12.02 -2.03
N GLN A 121 -18.64 -11.55 -3.06
CA GLN A 121 -19.97 -11.96 -3.49
C GLN A 121 -21.05 -11.95 -2.38
N GLY A 122 -20.88 -11.12 -1.35
CA GLY A 122 -21.83 -11.05 -0.25
C GLY A 122 -21.76 -12.23 0.74
N GLY A 123 -20.78 -13.14 0.59
CA GLY A 123 -20.68 -14.37 1.37
C GLY A 123 -20.36 -14.18 2.86
N ASN A 124 -19.90 -13.01 3.26
CA ASN A 124 -19.66 -12.62 4.65
C ASN A 124 -19.62 -11.10 4.81
N ASP A 125 -19.36 -10.61 6.04
CA ASP A 125 -19.35 -9.18 6.37
C ASP A 125 -17.94 -8.56 6.33
N ARG A 126 -16.89 -9.31 6.00
CA ARG A 126 -15.52 -8.78 5.88
C ARG A 126 -15.38 -7.98 4.59
N TRP A 127 -15.52 -6.67 4.71
CA TRP A 127 -15.40 -5.77 3.57
C TRP A 127 -13.93 -5.53 3.18
N VAL A 128 -13.07 -5.29 4.18
CA VAL A 128 -11.61 -5.21 4.00
C VAL A 128 -10.95 -5.99 5.13
N ASP A 129 -9.98 -6.83 4.78
CA ASP A 129 -9.15 -7.59 5.71
C ASP A 129 -7.77 -7.74 5.07
N ILE A 130 -6.94 -6.73 5.25
CA ILE A 130 -5.58 -6.68 4.72
C ILE A 130 -4.60 -6.34 5.82
N ARG A 131 -3.40 -6.93 5.75
CA ARG A 131 -2.35 -6.70 6.71
C ARG A 131 -0.97 -6.87 6.11
N VAL A 132 -0.02 -6.23 6.75
CA VAL A 132 1.41 -6.34 6.52
C VAL A 132 2.02 -6.82 7.82
N ASP A 133 2.50 -8.04 7.86
CA ASP A 133 2.97 -8.68 9.11
C ASP A 133 4.41 -8.25 9.45
N GLU A 134 5.25 -7.98 8.44
CA GLU A 134 6.63 -7.51 8.61
C GLU A 134 7.07 -6.67 7.41
N HIS A 135 7.43 -5.41 7.64
CA HIS A 135 7.97 -4.51 6.60
C HIS A 135 8.64 -3.29 7.23
N PRO A 136 9.74 -2.76 6.66
CA PRO A 136 10.39 -1.54 7.17
C PRO A 136 9.52 -0.27 7.06
N SER A 137 8.50 -0.26 6.19
CA SER A 137 7.52 0.82 6.03
C SER A 137 6.10 0.23 5.92
N PRO A 138 5.54 -0.35 6.99
CA PRO A 138 4.35 -1.19 6.90
C PRO A 138 3.09 -0.43 6.48
N ILE A 139 2.96 0.85 6.82
CA ILE A 139 1.79 1.66 6.46
C ILE A 139 1.81 2.00 4.96
N GLU A 140 2.97 2.33 4.39
CA GLU A 140 3.07 2.58 2.95
C GLU A 140 2.85 1.29 2.15
N GLU A 141 3.35 0.16 2.64
CA GLU A 141 3.06 -1.14 2.03
C GLU A 141 1.57 -1.51 2.16
N LEU A 142 0.93 -1.24 3.31
CA LEU A 142 -0.51 -1.44 3.48
C LEU A 142 -1.32 -0.60 2.48
N LYS A 143 -0.95 0.65 2.24
CA LYS A 143 -1.57 1.51 1.22
C LYS A 143 -1.39 0.95 -0.19
N ARG A 144 -0.20 0.42 -0.50
CA ARG A 144 0.07 -0.22 -1.79
C ARG A 144 -0.81 -1.46 -2.00
N VAL A 145 -0.90 -2.32 -0.99
CA VAL A 145 -1.77 -3.51 -1.02
C VAL A 145 -3.24 -3.10 -1.09
N PHE A 146 -3.64 -2.07 -0.32
CA PHE A 146 -5.01 -1.55 -0.37
C PHE A 146 -5.38 -1.00 -1.74
N LYS A 147 -4.49 -0.28 -2.43
CA LYS A 147 -4.74 0.21 -3.80
C LYS A 147 -5.09 -0.93 -4.75
N ILE A 148 -4.36 -2.05 -4.68
CA ILE A 148 -4.64 -3.24 -5.49
C ILE A 148 -6.00 -3.84 -5.09
N TYR A 149 -6.23 -4.02 -3.80
CA TYR A 149 -7.48 -4.58 -3.28
C TYR A 149 -8.70 -3.73 -3.68
N ASP A 150 -8.59 -2.40 -3.59
CA ASP A 150 -9.63 -1.46 -4.01
C ASP A 150 -9.96 -1.60 -5.51
N MET A 151 -8.93 -1.70 -6.34
CA MET A 151 -9.10 -1.87 -7.78
C MET A 151 -9.73 -3.22 -8.15
N THR A 152 -9.37 -4.30 -7.48
CA THR A 152 -9.82 -5.65 -7.83
C THR A 152 -11.14 -6.06 -7.16
N ASN A 153 -11.41 -5.57 -5.94
CA ASN A 153 -12.51 -6.06 -5.12
C ASN A 153 -13.57 -5.00 -4.79
N LEU A 154 -13.22 -3.71 -4.82
CA LEU A 154 -14.13 -2.66 -4.43
C LEU A 154 -14.62 -1.87 -5.66
N SER A 155 -15.86 -1.37 -5.57
CA SER A 155 -16.47 -0.51 -6.61
C SER A 155 -16.77 0.85 -5.98
N ARG A 156 -15.70 1.61 -5.66
CA ARG A 156 -15.80 2.90 -4.96
C ARG A 156 -15.67 4.12 -5.88
N GLU A 157 -15.38 3.90 -7.16
CA GLU A 157 -15.17 4.99 -8.11
C GLU A 157 -16.49 5.66 -8.48
N ASP A 158 -16.45 6.97 -8.59
CA ASP A 158 -17.59 7.78 -9.03
C ASP A 158 -17.75 7.64 -10.56
N PRO A 159 -18.90 7.16 -11.06
CA PRO A 159 -19.18 7.11 -12.50
C PRO A 159 -19.05 8.45 -13.24
N ALA A 160 -19.15 9.56 -12.54
CA ALA A 160 -18.94 10.90 -13.12
C ALA A 160 -17.48 11.14 -13.56
N THR A 161 -16.52 10.32 -13.06
CA THR A 161 -15.09 10.42 -13.40
C THR A 161 -14.70 9.63 -14.64
N LEU A 162 -15.61 8.84 -15.22
CA LEU A 162 -15.34 8.01 -16.39
C LEU A 162 -14.81 8.84 -17.58
N LEU A 163 -13.74 8.35 -18.18
CA LEU A 163 -13.11 8.94 -19.36
C LEU A 163 -13.64 8.27 -20.64
N GLY A 164 -13.93 9.05 -21.68
CA GLY A 164 -14.17 8.52 -23.03
C GLY A 164 -12.89 7.95 -23.62
N ILE A 165 -12.97 6.76 -24.24
CA ILE A 165 -11.80 6.15 -24.88
C ILE A 165 -11.70 6.62 -26.31
N GLU A 166 -11.21 7.85 -26.51
CA GLU A 166 -10.98 8.47 -27.82
C GLU A 166 -9.72 9.35 -27.80
N GLY A 167 -9.19 9.64 -28.98
CA GLY A 167 -8.06 10.57 -29.13
C GLY A 167 -6.85 10.24 -28.26
N GLU A 168 -6.50 11.15 -27.37
CA GLU A 168 -5.31 10.98 -26.50
C GLU A 168 -5.48 9.88 -25.46
N VAL A 169 -6.68 9.64 -24.94
CA VAL A 169 -6.91 8.54 -23.98
C VAL A 169 -6.70 7.20 -24.67
N ALA A 170 -7.28 7.00 -25.84
CA ALA A 170 -7.08 5.77 -26.61
C ALA A 170 -5.61 5.57 -27.02
N ARG A 171 -4.94 6.65 -27.45
CA ARG A 171 -3.53 6.59 -27.83
C ARG A 171 -2.63 6.25 -26.63
N GLY A 172 -2.91 6.80 -25.46
CA GLY A 172 -2.22 6.48 -24.22
C GLY A 172 -2.38 5.02 -23.82
N LEU A 173 -3.61 4.50 -23.85
CA LEU A 173 -3.88 3.07 -23.60
C LEU A 173 -3.16 2.16 -24.61
N GLN A 174 -3.21 2.47 -25.92
CA GLN A 174 -2.49 1.72 -26.94
C GLN A 174 -0.98 1.71 -26.70
N HIS A 175 -0.41 2.87 -26.32
CA HIS A 175 1.01 2.99 -26.00
C HIS A 175 1.38 2.10 -24.80
N ASP A 176 0.66 2.24 -23.69
CA ASP A 176 1.01 1.55 -22.45
C ASP A 176 0.80 0.02 -22.60
N LEU A 177 -0.27 -0.40 -23.28
CA LEU A 177 -0.47 -1.79 -23.66
C LEU A 177 0.64 -2.32 -24.58
N SER A 178 1.18 -1.49 -25.48
CA SER A 178 2.30 -1.87 -26.35
C SER A 178 3.59 -2.06 -25.56
N VAL A 179 3.90 -1.17 -24.61
CA VAL A 179 5.06 -1.29 -23.72
C VAL A 179 5.01 -2.60 -22.94
N LEU A 180 3.81 -2.99 -22.47
CA LEU A 180 3.60 -4.24 -21.72
C LEU A 180 3.46 -5.49 -22.59
N GLY A 181 3.46 -5.35 -23.93
CA GLY A 181 3.41 -6.49 -24.87
C GLY A 181 2.00 -7.01 -25.17
N TYR A 182 0.95 -6.30 -24.75
CA TYR A 182 -0.44 -6.67 -25.08
C TYR A 182 -0.89 -6.18 -26.45
N TYR A 183 -0.33 -5.06 -26.94
CA TYR A 183 -0.71 -4.43 -28.21
C TYR A 183 0.48 -4.30 -29.15
N SER A 184 0.29 -4.65 -30.42
CA SER A 184 1.32 -4.55 -31.47
C SER A 184 0.90 -3.69 -32.66
N GLY A 185 -0.27 -3.05 -32.58
CA GLY A 185 -0.80 -2.19 -33.63
C GLY A 185 -0.20 -0.79 -33.64
N ARG A 186 -0.68 0.05 -34.59
CA ARG A 186 -0.30 1.46 -34.65
C ARG A 186 -1.02 2.28 -33.57
N LEU A 187 -0.34 3.25 -32.99
CA LEU A 187 -0.91 4.16 -31.97
C LEU A 187 -1.78 5.24 -32.63
N THR A 188 -2.95 4.84 -33.11
CA THR A 188 -3.82 5.71 -33.90
C THR A 188 -4.71 6.64 -33.08
N GLY A 189 -4.98 6.30 -31.81
CA GLY A 189 -5.99 6.96 -30.98
C GLY A 189 -7.44 6.56 -31.31
N ALA A 190 -7.62 5.59 -32.24
CA ALA A 190 -8.92 4.96 -32.49
C ALA A 190 -9.08 3.73 -31.59
N TRP A 191 -10.22 3.62 -30.92
CA TRP A 191 -10.52 2.48 -30.05
C TRP A 191 -11.10 1.30 -30.86
N ASP A 192 -10.28 0.71 -31.72
CA ASP A 192 -10.62 -0.37 -32.62
C ASP A 192 -10.61 -1.78 -31.97
N ALA A 193 -11.05 -2.77 -32.69
CA ALA A 193 -11.13 -4.15 -32.18
C ALA A 193 -9.79 -4.72 -31.68
N PRO A 194 -8.63 -4.50 -32.35
CA PRO A 194 -7.34 -4.90 -31.79
C PRO A 194 -7.00 -4.23 -30.46
N SER A 195 -7.31 -2.93 -30.31
CA SER A 195 -7.09 -2.17 -29.05
C SER A 195 -7.96 -2.72 -27.93
N GLN A 196 -9.25 -2.98 -28.21
CA GLN A 196 -10.19 -3.57 -27.26
C GLN A 196 -9.74 -4.95 -26.81
N ALA A 197 -9.36 -5.82 -27.73
CA ALA A 197 -8.89 -7.17 -27.43
C ALA A 197 -7.60 -7.17 -26.57
N ALA A 198 -6.68 -6.24 -26.83
CA ALA A 198 -5.48 -6.06 -26.01
C ALA A 198 -5.81 -5.61 -24.59
N PHE A 199 -6.75 -4.67 -24.44
CA PHE A 199 -7.20 -4.18 -23.15
C PHE A 199 -7.94 -5.26 -22.36
N SER A 200 -8.87 -5.99 -22.97
CA SER A 200 -9.58 -7.11 -22.33
C SER A 200 -8.63 -8.19 -21.83
N ARG A 201 -7.59 -8.55 -22.60
CA ARG A 201 -6.55 -9.48 -22.12
C ARG A 201 -5.83 -8.96 -20.90
N PHE A 202 -5.40 -7.68 -20.93
CA PHE A 202 -4.75 -7.04 -19.78
C PHE A 202 -5.66 -7.05 -18.55
N VAL A 203 -6.91 -6.67 -18.69
CA VAL A 203 -7.92 -6.66 -17.63
C VAL A 203 -8.09 -8.04 -17.01
N SER A 204 -8.29 -9.09 -17.85
CA SER A 204 -8.49 -10.46 -17.39
C SER A 204 -7.23 -11.03 -16.70
N GLU A 205 -6.04 -10.79 -17.24
CA GLU A 205 -4.80 -11.30 -16.66
C GLU A 205 -4.44 -10.63 -15.31
N HIS A 206 -5.02 -9.45 -15.01
CA HIS A 206 -4.78 -8.71 -13.78
C HIS A 206 -5.97 -8.74 -12.79
N ASN A 207 -7.01 -9.53 -13.05
CA ASN A 207 -8.24 -9.66 -12.26
C ASN A 207 -8.96 -8.31 -12.08
N PHE A 208 -9.08 -7.55 -13.18
CA PHE A 208 -9.80 -6.27 -13.22
C PHE A 208 -11.11 -6.35 -14.01
N GLU A 209 -11.75 -7.52 -14.07
CA GLU A 209 -13.02 -7.72 -14.81
C GLU A 209 -14.12 -6.76 -14.32
N ASN A 210 -14.07 -6.36 -13.04
CA ASN A 210 -14.97 -5.35 -12.46
C ASN A 210 -14.75 -3.93 -13.04
N LYS A 211 -13.67 -3.71 -13.78
CA LYS A 211 -13.33 -2.44 -14.44
C LYS A 211 -13.59 -2.46 -15.95
N GLU A 212 -13.86 -3.64 -16.54
CA GLU A 212 -14.13 -3.77 -17.96
C GLU A 212 -15.49 -3.14 -18.31
N ARG A 213 -15.51 -2.41 -19.43
CA ARG A 213 -16.69 -1.71 -19.93
C ARG A 213 -16.79 -1.82 -21.43
N ASN A 214 -18.01 -1.86 -21.94
CA ASN A 214 -18.32 -1.96 -23.37
C ASN A 214 -18.99 -0.69 -23.95
N ASP A 215 -19.03 0.38 -23.16
CA ASP A 215 -19.70 1.65 -23.52
C ASP A 215 -18.72 2.71 -24.06
N GLY A 216 -17.51 2.32 -24.44
CA GLY A 216 -16.48 3.24 -24.92
C GLY A 216 -15.87 4.14 -23.84
N LYS A 217 -16.05 3.78 -22.58
CA LYS A 217 -15.49 4.52 -21.44
C LYS A 217 -14.57 3.63 -20.61
N VAL A 218 -13.68 4.27 -19.85
CA VAL A 218 -12.72 3.62 -18.96
C VAL A 218 -12.63 4.36 -17.62
N TRP A 219 -12.35 3.61 -16.56
CA TRP A 219 -12.09 4.15 -15.24
C TRP A 219 -10.70 4.80 -15.17
N PRO A 220 -10.56 5.99 -14.58
CA PRO A 220 -9.26 6.63 -14.39
C PRO A 220 -8.26 5.75 -13.63
N SER A 221 -8.72 4.94 -12.68
CA SER A 221 -7.87 4.06 -11.89
C SER A 221 -7.14 3.04 -12.76
N ILE A 222 -7.83 2.42 -13.73
CA ILE A 222 -7.21 1.41 -14.62
C ILE A 222 -6.25 2.08 -15.60
N VAL A 223 -6.57 3.29 -16.09
CA VAL A 223 -5.66 4.07 -16.95
C VAL A 223 -4.36 4.38 -16.21
N ASN A 224 -4.47 4.88 -14.97
CA ASN A 224 -3.32 5.20 -14.14
C ASN A 224 -2.49 3.95 -13.80
N TYR A 225 -3.15 2.86 -13.44
CA TYR A 225 -2.47 1.59 -13.15
C TYR A 225 -1.68 1.08 -14.36
N LEU A 226 -2.32 1.06 -15.54
CA LEU A 226 -1.67 0.64 -16.78
C LEU A 226 -0.44 1.50 -17.08
N LYS A 227 -0.57 2.82 -16.95
CA LYS A 227 0.54 3.77 -17.13
C LYS A 227 1.70 3.53 -16.15
N GLU A 228 1.40 3.36 -14.86
CA GLU A 228 2.41 3.06 -13.84
C GLU A 228 3.16 1.75 -14.15
N ARG A 229 2.44 0.72 -14.61
CA ARG A 229 3.03 -0.56 -15.02
C ARG A 229 3.92 -0.43 -16.24
N ALA A 230 3.49 0.34 -17.24
CA ALA A 230 4.29 0.59 -18.45
C ALA A 230 5.56 1.39 -18.14
N GLN A 231 5.48 2.38 -17.26
CA GLN A 231 6.64 3.14 -16.80
C GLN A 231 7.66 2.24 -16.08
N ALA A 232 7.20 1.45 -15.12
CA ALA A 232 8.06 0.51 -14.38
C ALA A 232 8.72 -0.51 -15.31
N GLU A 233 8.01 -1.00 -16.33
CA GLU A 233 8.57 -1.92 -17.33
C GLU A 233 9.64 -1.24 -18.20
N THR A 234 9.44 0.02 -18.57
CA THR A 234 10.41 0.79 -19.33
C THR A 234 11.69 1.00 -18.51
N GLU A 235 11.57 1.40 -17.25
CA GLU A 235 12.70 1.56 -16.34
C GLU A 235 13.47 0.25 -16.15
N ARG A 236 12.76 -0.85 -15.95
CA ARG A 236 13.37 -2.19 -15.84
C ARG A 236 14.20 -2.54 -17.09
N ARG A 237 13.67 -2.28 -18.28
CA ARG A 237 14.37 -2.55 -19.55
C ARG A 237 15.61 -1.68 -19.72
N THR A 238 15.57 -0.44 -19.27
CA THR A 238 16.75 0.47 -19.36
C THR A 238 17.86 0.08 -18.38
N HIS A 239 17.52 -0.44 -17.19
CA HIS A 239 18.51 -0.89 -16.21
C HIS A 239 19.09 -2.29 -16.50
N THR A 240 18.40 -3.12 -17.29
CA THR A 240 18.85 -4.45 -17.70
C THR A 240 19.51 -4.48 -19.08
N ALA A 241 19.60 -3.35 -19.77
CA ALA A 241 20.37 -3.28 -21.02
C ALA A 241 21.84 -3.64 -20.73
N PRO A 242 22.45 -4.61 -21.44
CA PRO A 242 23.84 -4.95 -21.22
C PRO A 242 24.70 -3.70 -21.48
N ILE A 243 25.57 -3.38 -20.53
CA ILE A 243 26.65 -2.41 -20.75
C ILE A 243 27.49 -2.98 -21.91
N VAL A 244 27.31 -2.46 -23.11
CA VAL A 244 28.24 -2.75 -24.22
C VAL A 244 29.58 -2.21 -23.77
N PRO A 245 30.64 -3.03 -23.59
CA PRO A 245 31.96 -2.52 -23.24
C PRO A 245 32.37 -1.61 -24.40
N GLY A 246 32.55 -0.32 -24.10
CA GLY A 246 33.01 0.66 -25.08
C GLY A 246 34.26 0.15 -25.76
N ALA A 247 34.30 0.25 -27.08
CA ALA A 247 35.46 0.05 -27.86
C ALA A 247 36.61 0.89 -27.26
N LEU A 248 37.59 0.20 -26.70
CA LEU A 248 38.86 0.83 -26.30
C LEU A 248 39.43 1.49 -27.55
N SER A 249 39.43 2.81 -27.60
CA SER A 249 40.16 3.59 -28.57
C SER A 249 41.62 3.21 -28.45
N ARG A 250 42.16 2.55 -29.48
CA ARG A 250 43.59 2.32 -29.61
C ARG A 250 44.26 3.69 -29.71
N GLY A 251 44.94 4.09 -28.67
CA GLY A 251 45.90 5.19 -28.71
C GLY A 251 47.13 4.80 -29.56
N PRO A 252 47.79 5.76 -30.23
CA PRO A 252 48.89 5.48 -31.14
C PRO A 252 50.18 5.09 -30.42
N GLY A 253 50.92 4.22 -31.06
CA GLY A 253 52.07 3.46 -30.71
C GLY A 253 53.16 4.10 -29.86
N ALA A 254 53.81 3.23 -29.07
CA ALA A 254 55.18 3.43 -28.57
C ALA A 254 56.07 2.28 -29.04
N PRO A 255 57.39 2.53 -29.28
CA PRO A 255 58.26 1.64 -30.03
C PRO A 255 58.90 0.51 -29.19
N PRO A 256 59.53 -0.49 -29.82
CA PRO A 256 60.07 -1.67 -29.14
C PRO A 256 61.45 -1.43 -28.55
N SER A 257 61.66 -1.86 -27.31
CA SER A 257 63.04 -2.04 -26.79
C SER A 257 63.19 -3.46 -26.25
N GLY A 258 64.20 -4.09 -26.74
CA GLY A 258 64.57 -5.45 -26.50
C GLY A 258 65.35 -5.67 -25.19
N GLY A 259 65.60 -6.93 -24.87
CA GLY A 259 66.65 -7.32 -23.90
C GLY A 259 66.27 -8.44 -22.96
N LYS A 260 66.76 -9.61 -23.31
CA LYS A 260 66.92 -10.89 -22.63
C LYS A 260 67.28 -10.80 -21.14
N ALA A 261 66.75 -11.70 -20.31
CA ALA A 261 67.55 -12.72 -19.59
C ALA A 261 66.65 -13.53 -18.60
N SER A 262 66.82 -14.82 -18.63
CA SER A 262 66.17 -15.85 -17.77
C SER A 262 67.13 -16.20 -16.58
N PRO A 263 66.79 -17.19 -15.72
CA PRO A 263 66.57 -17.07 -14.29
C PRO A 263 67.74 -17.62 -13.42
N PRO A 264 67.63 -17.81 -12.15
CA PRO A 264 67.48 -19.17 -11.64
C PRO A 264 66.58 -19.38 -10.41
N ALA A 265 66.37 -20.63 -10.16
CA ALA A 265 65.49 -21.37 -9.32
C ALA A 265 65.88 -21.46 -7.84
N SER A 266 64.96 -22.11 -7.08
CA SER A 266 65.07 -22.85 -5.83
C SER A 266 64.99 -22.02 -4.51
N ARG A 267 64.29 -22.42 -3.44
CA ARG A 267 64.14 -23.70 -2.79
C ARG A 267 63.21 -23.54 -1.59
N LYS A 268 62.31 -24.47 -1.43
CA LYS A 268 61.81 -25.15 -0.20
C LYS A 268 62.15 -24.52 1.17
N GLU A 269 61.20 -24.51 2.08
CA GLU A 269 60.85 -25.46 3.14
C GLU A 269 59.92 -24.79 4.13
N ARG A 270 58.77 -25.36 4.39
CA ARG A 270 58.31 -26.16 5.55
C ARG A 270 58.14 -25.44 6.90
N GLU A 271 57.00 -25.71 7.38
CA GLU A 271 56.53 -26.19 8.70
C GLU A 271 56.02 -25.13 9.69
N SER A 272 54.75 -25.31 9.99
CA SER A 272 54.09 -25.67 11.24
C SER A 272 54.15 -24.68 12.42
N SER A 273 53.03 -24.19 12.82
CA SER A 273 52.31 -24.54 14.02
C SER A 273 50.87 -24.02 13.94
#